data_025b35ba9ce3eede43ad6cc65d5111be
#
_entry.id   025b35ba9ce3eede43ad6cc65d5111be
#
_cell.length_a   1.000
_cell.length_b   1.000
_cell.length_c   1.000
_cell.angle_alpha   90.00
_cell.angle_beta   90.00
_cell.angle_gamma   90.00
#
_symmetry.space_group_name_H-M   'P 1'
#
loop_
_entity.id
_entity.type
_entity.pdbx_description
1 polymer ?
#
loop_
_entity_poly.entity_id
_entity_poly.type
_entity_poly.pdbx_seq_one_letter_code
_entity_poly.pdbx_strand_id
1 'polypeptide(L)'
;MKLKITYPPIEKRKLQRKHFLRVIRWPVLFAVVVCPVVNLAVGGRAWSLIVLMSIYMAWSLILSPDLVEYNRISQSIKVISFSCSLLASIDIFLASGWAVNVVPIVCFSGLVVSGTLFFTDIDRQKQNMLPLLLLIVVAIIASIVGLSIWHEESSLPFSIMGGSALLLLLASIITLRSDFIRELKRRFHVK
;
A
#
# COMPACT_ATOMS: atom_id res chain seq x y z
N MET A 1 -4.49 -15.99 -52.26
CA MET A 1 -4.26 -16.54 -50.91
C MET A 1 -5.04 -15.68 -49.91
N LYS A 2 -6.18 -16.19 -49.35
CA LYS A 2 -6.98 -15.42 -48.36
C LYS A 2 -6.40 -15.67 -46.98
N LEU A 3 -5.76 -14.67 -46.37
CA LEU A 3 -5.29 -14.69 -44.99
C LEU A 3 -6.50 -14.76 -44.05
N LYS A 4 -6.71 -15.88 -43.37
CA LYS A 4 -7.71 -16.04 -42.34
C LYS A 4 -7.14 -15.49 -41.01
N ILE A 5 -7.45 -14.23 -40.71
CA ILE A 5 -7.03 -13.62 -39.42
C ILE A 5 -7.95 -14.17 -38.34
N THR A 6 -7.43 -15.07 -37.52
CA THR A 6 -8.15 -15.61 -36.35
C THR A 6 -7.78 -14.76 -35.13
N TYR A 7 -8.69 -13.92 -34.68
CA TYR A 7 -8.52 -13.16 -33.44
C TYR A 7 -8.60 -14.11 -32.24
N PRO A 8 -7.71 -13.97 -31.23
CA PRO A 8 -7.83 -14.75 -30.01
C PRO A 8 -9.18 -14.47 -29.33
N PRO A 9 -9.87 -15.49 -28.79
CA PRO A 9 -11.16 -15.28 -28.16
C PRO A 9 -11.01 -14.33 -26.96
N ILE A 10 -11.85 -13.29 -26.91
CA ILE A 10 -11.89 -12.35 -25.81
C ILE A 10 -12.22 -13.15 -24.56
N GLU A 11 -11.32 -13.19 -23.58
CA GLU A 11 -11.50 -13.93 -22.35
C GLU A 11 -12.82 -13.50 -21.67
N LYS A 12 -13.72 -14.44 -21.46
CA LYS A 12 -15.01 -14.22 -20.79
C LYS A 12 -14.87 -13.51 -19.44
N ARG A 13 -13.75 -13.73 -18.74
CA ARG A 13 -13.39 -13.04 -17.49
C ARG A 13 -13.27 -11.52 -17.63
N LYS A 14 -12.73 -11.00 -18.74
CA LYS A 14 -12.61 -9.54 -18.97
C LYS A 14 -13.98 -8.88 -19.18
N LEU A 15 -14.89 -9.57 -19.85
CA LEU A 15 -16.27 -9.10 -20.07
C LEU A 15 -17.08 -9.08 -18.79
N GLN A 16 -17.04 -10.16 -17.99
CA GLN A 16 -17.73 -10.24 -16.70
C GLN A 16 -17.22 -9.17 -15.73
N ARG A 17 -15.91 -8.92 -15.70
CA ARG A 17 -15.33 -7.88 -14.87
C ARG A 17 -15.80 -6.47 -15.26
N LYS A 18 -15.86 -6.15 -16.55
CA LYS A 18 -16.37 -4.85 -17.02
C LYS A 18 -17.84 -4.64 -16.63
N HIS A 19 -18.64 -5.69 -16.70
CA HIS A 19 -20.05 -5.62 -16.29
C HIS A 19 -20.17 -5.41 -14.78
N PHE A 20 -19.44 -6.18 -13.99
CA PHE A 20 -19.38 -6.07 -12.53
C PHE A 20 -18.94 -4.66 -12.08
N LEU A 21 -17.89 -4.10 -12.69
CA LEU A 21 -17.42 -2.75 -12.42
C LEU A 21 -18.47 -1.69 -12.71
N ARG A 22 -19.24 -1.86 -13.79
CA ARG A 22 -20.32 -0.93 -14.14
C ARG A 22 -21.46 -0.94 -13.11
N VAL A 23 -21.83 -2.12 -12.63
CA VAL A 23 -22.90 -2.27 -11.61
C VAL A 23 -22.45 -1.69 -10.27
N ILE A 24 -21.23 -1.99 -9.82
CA ILE A 24 -20.70 -1.51 -8.53
C ILE A 24 -20.47 0.01 -8.51
N ARG A 25 -20.19 0.61 -9.64
CA ARG A 25 -19.91 2.06 -9.72
C ARG A 25 -21.03 2.92 -9.12
N TRP A 26 -22.29 2.57 -9.38
CA TRP A 26 -23.44 3.36 -8.92
C TRP A 26 -23.61 3.36 -7.40
N PRO A 27 -23.68 2.21 -6.70
CA PRO A 27 -23.77 2.20 -5.24
C PRO A 27 -22.55 2.83 -4.56
N VAL A 28 -21.35 2.70 -5.12
CA VAL A 28 -20.15 3.35 -4.60
C VAL A 28 -20.26 4.87 -4.71
N LEU A 29 -20.65 5.41 -5.86
CA LEU A 29 -20.88 6.86 -6.02
C LEU A 29 -21.96 7.38 -5.07
N PHE A 30 -23.04 6.61 -4.91
CA PHE A 30 -24.10 6.96 -3.96
C PHE A 30 -23.54 7.00 -2.53
N ALA A 31 -22.78 6.01 -2.08
CA ALA A 31 -22.18 5.97 -0.76
C ALA A 31 -21.21 7.15 -0.52
N VAL A 32 -20.39 7.52 -1.54
CA VAL A 32 -19.45 8.64 -1.45
C VAL A 32 -20.15 9.97 -1.19
N VAL A 33 -21.38 10.15 -1.69
CA VAL A 33 -22.16 11.38 -1.48
C VAL A 33 -22.99 11.30 -0.19
N VAL A 34 -23.69 10.19 0.02
CA VAL A 34 -24.67 10.07 1.12
C VAL A 34 -23.97 10.00 2.48
N CYS A 35 -22.86 9.23 2.61
CA CYS A 35 -22.19 9.09 3.91
C CYS A 35 -21.71 10.42 4.50
N PRO A 36 -21.03 11.33 3.75
CA PRO A 36 -20.66 12.63 4.28
C PRO A 36 -21.88 13.52 4.63
N VAL A 37 -22.92 13.50 3.77
CA VAL A 37 -24.14 14.28 4.02
C VAL A 37 -24.83 13.84 5.30
N VAL A 38 -25.00 12.54 5.50
CA VAL A 38 -25.58 11.97 6.73
C VAL A 38 -24.71 12.31 7.94
N ASN A 39 -23.37 12.19 7.81
CA ASN A 39 -22.47 12.52 8.92
C ASN A 39 -22.55 13.98 9.32
N LEU A 40 -22.69 14.90 8.37
CA LEU A 40 -22.86 16.33 8.63
C LEU A 40 -24.23 16.64 9.24
N ALA A 41 -25.29 15.96 8.79
CA ALA A 41 -26.65 16.16 9.28
C ALA A 41 -26.85 15.62 10.71
N VAL A 42 -26.28 14.47 11.01
CA VAL A 42 -26.38 13.81 12.33
C VAL A 42 -25.38 14.39 13.33
N GLY A 43 -24.25 14.89 12.83
CA GLY A 43 -23.15 15.37 13.65
C GLY A 43 -22.35 14.23 14.29
N GLY A 44 -21.51 14.57 15.27
CA GLY A 44 -20.69 13.59 16.01
C GLY A 44 -19.34 13.33 15.39
N ARG A 45 -18.81 12.10 15.58
CA ARG A 45 -17.49 11.71 15.09
C ARG A 45 -17.46 11.58 13.56
N ALA A 46 -16.34 11.89 12.93
CA ALA A 46 -16.18 11.93 11.47
C ALA A 46 -16.05 10.52 10.84
N TRP A 47 -17.01 9.62 11.10
CA TRP A 47 -17.00 8.24 10.60
C TRP A 47 -17.08 8.16 9.06
N SER A 48 -17.66 9.18 8.41
CA SER A 48 -17.75 9.22 6.94
C SER A 48 -16.39 9.23 6.26
N LEU A 49 -15.35 9.82 6.86
CA LEU A 49 -14.00 9.82 6.33
C LEU A 49 -13.42 8.41 6.26
N ILE A 50 -13.71 7.57 7.28
CA ILE A 50 -13.27 6.17 7.30
C ILE A 50 -13.95 5.38 6.17
N VAL A 51 -15.25 5.62 5.95
CA VAL A 51 -15.98 5.00 4.84
C VAL A 51 -15.39 5.43 3.50
N LEU A 52 -15.10 6.71 3.29
CA LEU A 52 -14.49 7.22 2.06
C LEU A 52 -13.10 6.62 1.83
N MET A 53 -12.26 6.51 2.86
CA MET A 53 -10.96 5.86 2.76
C MET A 53 -11.09 4.37 2.43
N SER A 54 -12.04 3.67 3.05
CA SER A 54 -12.30 2.26 2.77
C SER A 54 -12.78 2.04 1.32
N ILE A 55 -13.65 2.90 0.82
CA ILE A 55 -14.10 2.89 -0.58
C ILE A 55 -12.93 3.15 -1.53
N TYR A 56 -12.10 4.15 -1.24
CA TYR A 56 -10.92 4.47 -2.04
C TYR A 56 -9.92 3.31 -2.08
N MET A 57 -9.67 2.68 -0.92
CA MET A 57 -8.83 1.48 -0.81
C MET A 57 -9.39 0.33 -1.66
N ALA A 58 -10.68 0.01 -1.51
CA ALA A 58 -11.34 -1.05 -2.27
C ALA A 58 -11.31 -0.76 -3.78
N TRP A 59 -11.52 0.51 -4.18
CA TRP A 59 -11.44 0.92 -5.58
C TRP A 59 -10.02 0.75 -6.12
N SER A 60 -9.01 1.25 -5.40
CA SER A 60 -7.61 1.21 -5.84
C SER A 60 -7.05 -0.22 -5.92
N LEU A 61 -7.42 -1.11 -4.99
CA LEU A 61 -6.86 -2.46 -4.91
C LEU A 61 -7.62 -3.48 -5.77
N ILE A 62 -8.95 -3.40 -5.78
CA ILE A 62 -9.80 -4.44 -6.37
C ILE A 62 -10.31 -4.02 -7.74
N LEU A 63 -10.80 -2.78 -7.86
CA LEU A 63 -11.54 -2.32 -9.01
C LEU A 63 -10.65 -1.69 -10.10
N SER A 64 -9.56 -1.05 -9.71
CA SER A 64 -8.59 -0.43 -10.62
C SER A 64 -7.21 -1.06 -10.49
N PRO A 65 -7.02 -2.32 -10.89
CA PRO A 65 -5.67 -2.85 -11.01
C PRO A 65 -4.97 -2.07 -12.12
N ASP A 66 -3.83 -1.51 -11.80
CA ASP A 66 -3.02 -0.73 -12.72
C ASP A 66 -2.86 -1.47 -14.05
N LEU A 67 -3.13 -0.77 -15.14
CA LEU A 67 -2.98 -1.24 -16.50
C LEU A 67 -1.51 -1.46 -16.88
N VAL A 68 -0.59 -1.01 -16.05
CA VAL A 68 0.85 -1.12 -16.21
C VAL A 68 1.39 -2.17 -15.25
N GLU A 69 1.94 -3.22 -15.80
CA GLU A 69 2.66 -4.33 -15.17
C GLU A 69 2.24 -4.69 -13.73
N TYR A 70 1.65 -5.88 -13.58
CA TYR A 70 1.28 -6.47 -12.30
C TYR A 70 2.53 -6.76 -11.46
N ASN A 71 3.00 -5.75 -10.73
CA ASN A 71 4.09 -5.91 -9.79
C ASN A 71 3.56 -6.29 -8.41
N ARG A 72 3.81 -7.51 -7.98
CA ARG A 72 3.38 -8.05 -6.67
C ARG A 72 3.88 -7.19 -5.50
N ILE A 73 5.10 -6.68 -5.57
CA ILE A 73 5.70 -5.85 -4.52
C ILE A 73 4.95 -4.52 -4.40
N SER A 74 4.75 -3.82 -5.51
CA SER A 74 4.03 -2.55 -5.50
C SER A 74 2.61 -2.71 -4.96
N GLN A 75 1.95 -3.81 -5.30
CA GLN A 75 0.61 -4.11 -4.80
C GLN A 75 0.61 -4.41 -3.29
N SER A 76 1.55 -5.21 -2.80
CA SER A 76 1.71 -5.47 -1.36
C SER A 76 1.95 -4.18 -0.58
N ILE A 77 2.81 -3.30 -1.08
CA ILE A 77 3.10 -2.01 -0.45
C ILE A 77 1.87 -1.11 -0.42
N LYS A 78 1.09 -1.05 -1.50
CA LYS A 78 -0.19 -0.32 -1.53
C LYS A 78 -1.15 -0.85 -0.47
N VAL A 79 -1.32 -2.18 -0.37
CA VAL A 79 -2.19 -2.83 0.64
C VAL A 79 -1.75 -2.42 2.04
N ILE A 80 -0.47 -2.54 2.35
CA ILE A 80 0.09 -2.23 3.68
C ILE A 80 -0.12 -0.75 4.01
N SER A 81 0.25 0.15 3.09
CA SER A 81 0.11 1.60 3.30
C SER A 81 -1.34 2.02 3.54
N PHE A 82 -2.27 1.48 2.75
CA PHE A 82 -3.70 1.76 2.94
C PHE A 82 -4.23 1.16 4.24
N SER A 83 -3.81 -0.06 4.61
CA SER A 83 -4.23 -0.69 5.86
C SER A 83 -3.75 0.11 7.06
N CYS A 84 -2.49 0.52 7.09
CA CYS A 84 -1.95 1.36 8.16
C CYS A 84 -2.66 2.71 8.23
N SER A 85 -2.91 3.35 7.09
CA SER A 85 -3.63 4.63 7.02
C SER A 85 -5.08 4.50 7.50
N LEU A 86 -5.76 3.41 7.13
CA LEU A 86 -7.12 3.14 7.58
C LEU A 86 -7.18 2.91 9.09
N LEU A 87 -6.28 2.08 9.65
CA LEU A 87 -6.19 1.81 11.09
C LEU A 87 -5.94 3.10 11.87
N ALA A 88 -4.98 3.92 11.42
CA ALA A 88 -4.72 5.22 12.03
C ALA A 88 -5.94 6.15 11.97
N SER A 89 -6.66 6.17 10.85
CA SER A 89 -7.88 6.98 10.72
C SER A 89 -9.00 6.51 11.63
N ILE A 90 -9.18 5.19 11.83
CA ILE A 90 -10.16 4.64 12.77
C ILE A 90 -9.83 5.08 14.19
N ASP A 91 -8.56 5.04 14.57
CA ASP A 91 -8.13 5.43 15.91
C ASP A 91 -8.36 6.92 16.17
N ILE A 92 -8.00 7.77 15.22
CA ILE A 92 -8.17 9.24 15.33
C ILE A 92 -9.65 9.62 15.42
N PHE A 93 -10.51 9.01 14.59
CA PHE A 93 -11.91 9.46 14.46
C PHE A 93 -12.92 8.67 15.30
N LEU A 94 -12.68 7.41 15.64
CA LEU A 94 -13.65 6.57 16.36
C LEU A 94 -13.18 6.10 17.73
N ALA A 95 -11.94 5.64 17.84
CA ALA A 95 -11.42 5.04 19.08
C ALA A 95 -10.02 5.55 19.32
N SER A 96 -9.67 5.96 20.50
CA SER A 96 -8.38 6.57 20.80
C SER A 96 -7.40 5.60 21.46
N GLY A 97 -6.18 5.50 20.89
CA GLY A 97 -4.99 4.99 21.55
C GLY A 97 -4.55 3.57 21.21
N TRP A 98 -5.35 2.74 20.52
CA TRP A 98 -4.96 1.36 20.22
C TRP A 98 -4.08 1.23 18.93
N ALA A 99 -4.23 2.13 17.98
CA ALA A 99 -3.50 2.06 16.71
C ALA A 99 -2.00 2.25 16.90
N VAL A 100 -1.59 2.96 17.93
CA VAL A 100 -0.17 3.19 18.27
C VAL A 100 0.59 1.86 18.41
N ASN A 101 -0.04 0.82 18.94
CA ASN A 101 0.57 -0.50 19.06
C ASN A 101 0.34 -1.38 17.83
N VAL A 102 -0.82 -1.27 17.18
CA VAL A 102 -1.21 -2.18 16.09
C VAL A 102 -0.58 -1.77 14.75
N VAL A 103 -0.52 -0.47 14.45
CA VAL A 103 0.05 0.02 13.17
C VAL A 103 1.51 -0.40 12.97
N PRO A 104 2.41 -0.29 13.96
CA PRO A 104 3.79 -0.76 13.81
C PRO A 104 3.88 -2.27 13.55
N ILE A 105 3.01 -3.08 14.18
CA ILE A 105 2.98 -4.54 13.96
C ILE A 105 2.54 -4.87 12.54
N VAL A 106 1.49 -4.19 12.04
CA VAL A 106 1.02 -4.36 10.65
C VAL A 106 2.09 -3.90 9.66
N CYS A 107 2.75 -2.78 9.92
CA CYS A 107 3.85 -2.30 9.09
C CYS A 107 5.04 -3.27 9.09
N PHE A 108 5.44 -3.80 10.25
CA PHE A 108 6.46 -4.84 10.38
C PHE A 108 6.13 -6.09 9.57
N SER A 109 4.92 -6.63 9.70
CA SER A 109 4.50 -7.79 8.90
C SER A 109 4.55 -7.50 7.41
N GLY A 110 4.17 -6.30 7.02
CA GLY A 110 4.26 -5.81 5.65
C GLY A 110 5.70 -5.70 5.12
N LEU A 111 6.63 -5.23 5.94
CA LEU A 111 8.06 -5.19 5.60
C LEU A 111 8.60 -6.60 5.36
N VAL A 112 8.25 -7.56 6.23
CA VAL A 112 8.66 -8.97 6.08
C VAL A 112 8.11 -9.55 4.79
N VAL A 113 6.82 -9.39 4.49
CA VAL A 113 6.20 -9.89 3.25
C VAL A 113 6.82 -9.25 2.02
N SER A 114 6.97 -7.92 2.00
CA SER A 114 7.54 -7.20 0.86
C SER A 114 9.01 -7.53 0.66
N GLY A 115 9.77 -7.71 1.74
CA GLY A 115 11.16 -8.13 1.72
C GLY A 115 11.31 -9.55 1.17
N THR A 116 10.53 -10.51 1.66
CA THR A 116 10.56 -11.89 1.15
C THR A 116 10.22 -11.98 -0.34
N LEU A 117 9.18 -11.24 -0.78
CA LEU A 117 8.83 -11.17 -2.20
C LEU A 117 9.96 -10.57 -3.05
N PHE A 118 10.66 -9.58 -2.53
CA PHE A 118 11.79 -8.95 -3.22
C PHE A 118 12.98 -9.90 -3.35
N PHE A 119 13.37 -10.58 -2.27
CA PHE A 119 14.52 -11.48 -2.25
C PHE A 119 14.26 -12.81 -2.98
N THR A 120 12.99 -13.21 -3.16
CA THR A 120 12.65 -14.45 -3.90
C THR A 120 12.94 -14.33 -5.39
N ASP A 121 12.81 -13.14 -5.99
CA ASP A 121 12.95 -12.96 -7.45
C ASP A 121 13.71 -11.64 -7.76
N ILE A 122 14.95 -11.55 -7.25
CA ILE A 122 15.79 -10.34 -7.31
C ILE A 122 15.98 -9.84 -8.74
N ASP A 123 16.28 -10.74 -9.69
CA ASP A 123 16.60 -10.33 -11.06
C ASP A 123 15.43 -9.66 -11.78
N ARG A 124 14.23 -10.10 -11.50
CA ARG A 124 12.99 -9.52 -12.05
C ARG A 124 12.55 -8.26 -11.32
N GLN A 125 12.91 -8.14 -10.05
CA GLN A 125 12.45 -7.07 -9.16
C GLN A 125 13.41 -5.86 -9.08
N LYS A 126 14.63 -5.96 -9.63
CA LYS A 126 15.62 -4.85 -9.65
C LYS A 126 15.04 -3.54 -10.19
N GLN A 127 14.17 -3.62 -11.21
CA GLN A 127 13.54 -2.43 -11.81
C GLN A 127 12.46 -1.78 -10.92
N ASN A 128 11.98 -2.51 -9.90
CA ASN A 128 10.87 -2.11 -9.03
C ASN A 128 11.27 -1.89 -7.57
N MET A 129 12.53 -1.57 -7.33
CA MET A 129 13.12 -1.40 -6.01
C MET A 129 12.60 -0.14 -5.29
N LEU A 130 12.21 0.88 -6.04
CA LEU A 130 11.82 2.19 -5.48
C LEU A 130 10.63 2.12 -4.51
N PRO A 131 9.54 1.38 -4.79
CA PRO A 131 8.43 1.24 -3.83
C PRO A 131 8.87 0.58 -2.51
N LEU A 132 9.76 -0.42 -2.55
CA LEU A 132 10.28 -1.06 -1.34
C LEU A 132 11.13 -0.09 -0.52
N LEU A 133 12.02 0.66 -1.16
CA LEU A 133 12.81 1.68 -0.50
C LEU A 133 11.94 2.75 0.15
N LEU A 134 10.90 3.20 -0.54
CA LEU A 134 9.97 4.17 0.00
C LEU A 134 9.29 3.62 1.26
N LEU A 135 8.82 2.38 1.24
CA LEU A 135 8.24 1.73 2.42
C LEU A 135 9.23 1.66 3.59
N ILE A 136 10.48 1.26 3.32
CA ILE A 136 11.55 1.19 4.32
C ILE A 136 11.81 2.57 4.94
N VAL A 137 11.97 3.61 4.12
CA VAL A 137 12.22 4.99 4.59
C VAL A 137 11.07 5.50 5.45
N VAL A 138 9.83 5.30 4.99
CA VAL A 138 8.63 5.67 5.76
C VAL A 138 8.57 4.93 7.10
N ALA A 139 8.88 3.63 7.12
CA ALA A 139 8.89 2.83 8.35
C ALA A 139 9.98 3.30 9.34
N ILE A 140 11.17 3.68 8.85
CA ILE A 140 12.24 4.24 9.69
C ILE A 140 11.81 5.58 10.28
N ILE A 141 11.27 6.48 9.47
CA ILE A 141 10.80 7.80 9.94
C ILE A 141 9.67 7.61 10.96
N ALA A 142 8.69 6.76 10.66
CA ALA A 142 7.59 6.47 11.58
C ALA A 142 8.07 5.85 12.89
N SER A 143 9.10 5.00 12.85
CA SER A 143 9.71 4.44 14.05
C SER A 143 10.39 5.50 14.91
N ILE A 144 11.18 6.40 14.30
CA ILE A 144 11.85 7.49 15.02
C ILE A 144 10.82 8.43 15.65
N VAL A 145 9.80 8.83 14.89
CA VAL A 145 8.74 9.71 15.39
C VAL A 145 7.94 9.01 16.50
N GLY A 146 7.57 7.75 16.31
CA GLY A 146 6.85 6.96 17.31
C GLY A 146 7.62 6.82 18.62
N LEU A 147 8.90 6.51 18.56
CA LEU A 147 9.77 6.43 19.75
C LEU A 147 9.95 7.78 20.44
N SER A 148 9.92 8.89 19.69
CA SER A 148 10.05 10.24 20.28
C SER A 148 8.78 10.69 21.00
N ILE A 149 7.60 10.31 20.51
CA ILE A 149 6.31 10.77 21.04
C ILE A 149 5.80 9.82 22.13
N TRP A 150 5.90 8.49 21.93
CA TRP A 150 5.32 7.45 22.82
C TRP A 150 6.42 6.65 23.52
N HIS A 151 7.27 7.32 24.31
CA HIS A 151 8.50 6.76 24.88
C HIS A 151 8.28 5.57 25.82
N GLU A 152 7.19 5.54 26.58
CA GLU A 152 6.99 4.54 27.65
C GLU A 152 6.04 3.40 27.28
N GLU A 153 4.95 3.67 26.55
CA GLU A 153 3.87 2.68 26.35
C GLU A 153 4.00 1.81 25.10
N SER A 154 4.71 2.29 24.07
CA SER A 154 4.73 1.64 22.74
C SER A 154 6.13 1.50 22.13
N SER A 155 7.17 1.55 22.96
CA SER A 155 8.56 1.52 22.49
C SER A 155 8.93 0.21 21.78
N LEU A 156 8.43 -0.94 22.22
CA LEU A 156 8.75 -2.25 21.63
C LEU A 156 8.25 -2.41 20.19
N PRO A 157 6.97 -2.16 19.83
CA PRO A 157 6.50 -2.29 18.47
C PRO A 157 7.25 -1.37 17.48
N PHE A 158 7.51 -0.13 17.85
CA PHE A 158 8.26 0.82 17.03
C PHE A 158 9.73 0.43 16.87
N SER A 159 10.38 -0.08 17.93
CA SER A 159 11.76 -0.56 17.88
C SER A 159 11.91 -1.77 16.95
N ILE A 160 10.99 -2.74 17.02
CA ILE A 160 10.99 -3.93 16.16
C ILE A 160 10.76 -3.51 14.70
N MET A 161 9.79 -2.62 14.44
CA MET A 161 9.52 -2.10 13.10
C MET A 161 10.75 -1.37 12.54
N GLY A 162 11.36 -0.46 13.29
CA GLY A 162 12.54 0.29 12.88
C GLY A 162 13.76 -0.60 12.67
N GLY A 163 14.02 -1.53 13.58
CA GLY A 163 15.09 -2.51 13.47
C GLY A 163 14.96 -3.39 12.22
N SER A 164 13.76 -3.90 11.95
CA SER A 164 13.50 -4.70 10.74
C SER A 164 13.63 -3.88 9.45
N ALA A 165 13.21 -2.63 9.45
CA ALA A 165 13.37 -1.73 8.31
C ALA A 165 14.85 -1.45 8.03
N LEU A 166 15.67 -1.22 9.07
CA LEU A 166 17.12 -1.06 8.93
C LEU A 166 17.80 -2.33 8.42
N LEU A 167 17.43 -3.49 8.93
CA LEU A 167 17.95 -4.78 8.46
C LEU A 167 17.61 -5.01 6.97
N LEU A 168 16.37 -4.72 6.56
CA LEU A 168 15.96 -4.81 5.16
C LEU A 168 16.72 -3.83 4.27
N LEU A 169 16.98 -2.61 4.75
CA LEU A 169 17.76 -1.62 4.03
C LEU A 169 19.19 -2.09 3.83
N LEU A 170 19.86 -2.56 4.89
CA LEU A 170 21.21 -3.10 4.81
C LEU A 170 21.28 -4.32 3.87
N ALA A 171 20.35 -5.26 3.99
CA ALA A 171 20.26 -6.42 3.11
C ALA A 171 20.08 -5.99 1.64
N SER A 172 19.24 -5.00 1.36
CA SER A 172 19.03 -4.46 0.02
C SER A 172 20.28 -3.82 -0.55
N ILE A 173 21.01 -3.04 0.24
CA ILE A 173 22.28 -2.40 -0.17
C ILE A 173 23.34 -3.45 -0.47
N ILE A 174 23.50 -4.46 0.40
CA ILE A 174 24.50 -5.53 0.23
C ILE A 174 24.19 -6.35 -1.03
N THR A 175 22.94 -6.71 -1.24
CA THR A 175 22.52 -7.58 -2.36
C THR A 175 22.59 -6.87 -3.71
N LEU A 176 22.18 -5.60 -3.75
CA LEU A 176 22.15 -4.84 -5.01
C LEU A 176 23.43 -4.04 -5.28
N ARG A 177 24.26 -3.80 -4.29
CA ARG A 177 25.56 -3.11 -4.36
C ARG A 177 25.70 -2.07 -5.49
N SER A 178 26.17 -2.48 -6.67
CA SER A 178 26.40 -1.58 -7.82
C SER A 178 25.11 -1.18 -8.57
N ASP A 179 24.10 -2.07 -8.59
CA ASP A 179 22.84 -1.83 -9.29
C ASP A 179 21.96 -0.84 -8.52
N PHE A 180 22.06 -0.82 -7.19
CA PHE A 180 21.37 0.13 -6.32
C PHE A 180 21.70 1.59 -6.67
N ILE A 181 22.98 1.93 -6.70
CA ILE A 181 23.45 3.29 -7.00
C ILE A 181 23.11 3.66 -8.45
N ARG A 182 23.23 2.72 -9.38
CA ARG A 182 22.94 2.94 -10.80
C ARG A 182 21.47 3.25 -11.04
N GLU A 183 20.55 2.50 -10.41
CA GLU A 183 19.10 2.71 -10.55
C GLU A 183 18.65 4.02 -9.88
N LEU A 184 19.23 4.35 -8.72
CA LEU A 184 18.98 5.61 -8.03
C LEU A 184 19.42 6.81 -8.91
N LYS A 185 20.64 6.78 -9.46
CA LYS A 185 21.12 7.81 -10.38
C LYS A 185 20.28 7.95 -11.63
N ARG A 186 19.85 6.81 -12.21
CA ARG A 186 19.03 6.79 -13.41
C ARG A 186 17.67 7.48 -13.21
N ARG A 187 17.05 7.30 -12.06
CA ARG A 187 15.73 7.87 -11.77
C ARG A 187 15.76 9.32 -11.31
N PHE A 188 16.77 9.71 -10.57
CA PHE A 188 16.91 11.09 -10.09
C PHE A 188 17.69 12.00 -11.04
N HIS A 189 18.04 11.54 -12.26
CA HIS A 189 18.79 12.31 -13.26
C HIS A 189 20.07 12.99 -12.71
N VAL A 190 20.66 12.40 -11.67
CA VAL A 190 21.93 12.90 -11.11
C VAL A 190 23.07 12.40 -11.99
N LYS A 191 23.72 13.35 -12.69
CA LYS A 191 24.94 13.09 -13.47
C LYS A 191 26.10 12.75 -12.56
#